data_b5b425a12c2548bbb6ad687a8e43ae93
#
_entry.id   b5b425a12c2548bbb6ad687a8e43ae93
#
_cell.length_a   1.000
_cell.length_b   1.000
_cell.length_c   1.000
_cell.angle_alpha   90.00
_cell.angle_beta   90.00
_cell.angle_gamma   90.00
#
_symmetry.space_group_name_H-M   'P 1'
#
loop_
_entity.id
_entity.type
_entity.pdbx_description
1 polymer ?
#
loop_
_entity_poly.entity_id
_entity_poly.type
_entity_poly.pdbx_seq_one_letter_code
_entity_poly.pdbx_strand_id
1 'polypeptide(L)' 'MNVVVESDGTYISLKAEKEHFTLYTEDLRDLYDNNFEIFCKEVIDYLTDVLPDEGHRDWKWKFSDVIEACKKVYKRFRK' A
#
# COMPACT_ATOMS: atom_id res chain seq x y z
N MET A 1 15.52 6.78 3.45
CA MET A 1 15.54 5.32 3.70
C MET A 1 14.63 4.61 2.71
N ASN A 2 15.18 3.63 2.00
CA ASN A 2 14.38 2.84 1.07
C ASN A 2 13.70 1.70 1.79
N VAL A 3 12.44 1.48 1.48
CA VAL A 3 11.68 0.41 2.11
C VAL A 3 11.26 -0.61 1.05
N VAL A 4 11.01 -1.84 1.50
CA VAL A 4 10.54 -2.93 0.63
C VAL A 4 9.03 -3.00 0.70
N VAL A 5 8.38 -3.08 -0.46
CA VAL A 5 6.93 -3.23 -0.54
C VAL A 5 6.61 -4.68 -0.86
N GLU A 6 5.76 -5.30 -0.07
CA GLU A 6 5.37 -6.70 -0.23
C GLU A 6 3.86 -6.85 -0.18
N SER A 7 3.34 -7.84 -0.90
CA SER A 7 1.92 -8.18 -0.86
C SER A 7 1.71 -9.62 -1.32
N ASP A 8 0.74 -10.30 -0.68
CA ASP A 8 0.31 -11.62 -1.14
C ASP A 8 -1.11 -11.56 -1.72
N GLY A 9 -1.64 -10.33 -1.91
CA GLY A 9 -2.99 -10.12 -2.40
C GLY A 9 -4.01 -9.82 -1.32
N THR A 10 -3.65 -9.96 -0.06
CA THR A 10 -4.56 -9.69 1.07
C THR A 10 -4.11 -8.49 1.90
N TYR A 11 -2.85 -8.09 1.76
CA TYR A 11 -2.31 -6.94 2.48
C TYR A 11 -1.26 -6.26 1.60
N ILE A 12 -0.87 -5.05 2.00
CA ILE A 12 0.28 -4.36 1.42
C ILE A 12 1.16 -3.95 2.59
N SER A 13 2.40 -4.41 2.63
CA SER A 13 3.33 -4.14 3.71
C SER A 13 4.54 -3.37 3.19
N LEU A 14 4.91 -2.32 3.92
CA LEU A 14 6.14 -1.58 3.68
C LEU A 14 7.08 -1.89 4.84
N LYS A 15 8.25 -2.42 4.53
CA LYS A 15 9.20 -2.85 5.55
C LYS A 15 10.50 -2.10 5.45
N ALA A 16 10.92 -1.51 6.56
CA ALA A 16 12.25 -0.98 6.75
C ALA A 16 13.04 -2.01 7.56
N GLU A 17 14.25 -1.66 7.98
CA GLU A 17 15.15 -2.59 8.63
C GLU A 17 14.56 -3.24 9.88
N LYS A 18 13.97 -2.44 10.77
CA LYS A 18 13.40 -2.91 12.04
C LYS A 18 11.94 -2.55 12.22
N GLU A 19 11.36 -1.87 11.26
CA GLU A 19 10.00 -1.37 11.36
C GLU A 19 9.22 -1.77 10.14
N HIS A 20 7.92 -1.83 10.28
CA HIS A 20 7.04 -2.08 9.17
C HIS A 20 5.72 -1.34 9.35
N PHE A 21 5.04 -1.12 8.25
CA PHE A 21 3.70 -0.55 8.23
C PHE A 21 2.87 -1.40 7.26
N THR A 22 1.73 -1.88 7.69
CA THR A 22 0.92 -2.78 6.89
C THR A 22 -0.50 -2.24 6.71
N LEU A 23 -0.96 -2.22 5.46
CA LEU A 23 -2.36 -2.03 5.14
C LEU A 23 -3.01 -3.41 5.09
N TYR A 24 -3.84 -3.70 6.07
CA TYR A 24 -4.51 -4.99 6.15
C TYR A 24 -5.71 -5.04 5.21
N THR A 25 -6.31 -6.21 5.08
CA THR A 25 -7.45 -6.42 4.20
C THR A 25 -8.57 -5.40 4.44
N GLU A 26 -8.86 -5.11 5.70
CA GLU A 26 -9.92 -4.16 6.03
C GLU A 26 -9.60 -2.75 5.55
N ASP A 27 -8.35 -2.32 5.71
CA ASP A 27 -7.91 -1.00 5.24
C ASP A 27 -8.03 -0.92 3.72
N LEU A 28 -7.63 -1.98 3.04
CA LEU A 28 -7.65 -2.01 1.59
C LEU A 28 -9.07 -2.06 1.05
N ARG A 29 -9.99 -2.69 1.76
CA ARG A 29 -11.40 -2.66 1.38
C ARG A 29 -11.99 -1.27 1.46
N ASP A 30 -11.60 -0.52 2.48
CA ASP A 30 -12.07 0.86 2.63
C ASP A 30 -11.57 1.75 1.49
N LEU A 31 -10.40 1.44 0.94
CA LEU A 31 -9.80 2.19 -0.16
C LEU A 31 -10.21 1.65 -1.53
N TYR A 32 -10.81 0.47 -1.58
CA TYR A 32 -11.09 -0.22 -2.82
C TYR A 32 -12.06 0.56 -3.72
N ASP A 33 -11.79 0.52 -5.02
CA ASP A 33 -12.66 1.07 -6.05
C ASP A 33 -12.63 0.12 -7.24
N ASN A 34 -13.74 0.00 -7.96
CA ASN A 34 -13.81 -0.86 -9.15
C ASN A 34 -12.93 -0.36 -10.29
N ASN A 35 -12.51 0.89 -10.24
CA ASN A 35 -11.56 1.44 -11.20
C ASN A 35 -10.16 1.29 -10.61
N PHE A 36 -9.31 0.50 -11.28
CA PHE A 36 -7.98 0.20 -10.76
C PHE A 36 -7.12 1.44 -10.56
N GLU A 37 -7.19 2.40 -11.47
CA GLU A 37 -6.40 3.63 -11.33
C GLU A 37 -6.80 4.43 -10.10
N ILE A 38 -8.11 4.50 -9.85
CA ILE A 38 -8.62 5.20 -8.66
C ILE A 38 -8.18 4.45 -7.41
N PHE A 39 -8.27 3.13 -7.41
CA PHE A 39 -7.81 2.33 -6.27
C PHE A 39 -6.33 2.59 -5.97
N CYS A 40 -5.48 2.55 -7.00
CA CYS A 40 -4.05 2.83 -6.82
C CYS A 40 -3.83 4.22 -6.25
N LYS A 41 -4.54 5.22 -6.78
CA LYS A 41 -4.42 6.59 -6.30
C LYS A 41 -4.81 6.70 -4.83
N GLU A 42 -5.89 6.06 -4.44
CA GLU A 42 -6.34 6.08 -3.05
C GLU A 42 -5.32 5.45 -2.12
N VAL A 43 -4.71 4.33 -2.53
CA VAL A 43 -3.68 3.68 -1.74
C VAL A 43 -2.45 4.58 -1.61
N ILE A 44 -2.01 5.17 -2.71
CA ILE A 44 -0.84 6.05 -2.71
C ILE A 44 -1.09 7.29 -1.86
N ASP A 45 -2.25 7.90 -2.01
CA ASP A 45 -2.62 9.08 -1.21
C ASP A 45 -2.65 8.74 0.28
N TYR A 46 -3.22 7.60 0.62
CA TYR A 46 -3.28 7.15 2.01
C TYR A 46 -1.87 6.97 2.60
N LEU A 47 -0.99 6.30 1.87
CA LEU A 47 0.39 6.10 2.32
C LEU A 47 1.12 7.43 2.47
N THR A 48 0.91 8.34 1.53
CA THR A 48 1.54 9.65 1.56
C THR A 48 1.13 10.44 2.81
N ASP A 49 -0.12 10.28 3.23
CA ASP A 49 -0.64 11.00 4.39
C ASP A 49 -0.28 10.31 5.71
N VAL A 50 -0.37 8.98 5.76
CA VAL A 50 -0.27 8.26 7.02
C VAL A 50 1.17 8.01 7.46
N LEU A 51 2.08 7.78 6.52
CA LEU A 51 3.45 7.44 6.89
C LEU A 51 4.15 8.53 7.71
N PRO A 52 4.04 9.83 7.35
CA PRO A 52 4.60 10.88 8.20
C PRO A 52 3.99 10.92 9.60
N ASP A 53 2.68 10.67 9.71
CA ASP A 53 1.99 10.65 10.99
C ASP A 53 2.45 9.49 11.88
N GLU A 54 2.88 8.39 11.26
CA GLU A 54 3.39 7.22 11.98
C GLU A 54 4.89 7.31 12.26
N GLY A 55 5.52 8.44 11.98
CA GLY A 55 6.94 8.63 12.22
C GLY A 55 7.83 8.10 11.11
N HIS A 56 7.27 7.83 9.95
CA HIS A 56 8.00 7.27 8.82
C HIS A 56 8.19 8.28 7.69
N ARG A 57 8.38 9.53 8.06
CA ARG A 57 8.52 10.62 7.09
C ARG A 57 9.69 10.44 6.14
N ASP A 58 10.75 9.80 6.58
CA ASP A 58 11.95 9.58 5.79
C ASP A 58 11.88 8.32 4.92
N TRP A 59 10.81 7.56 4.99
CA TRP A 59 10.64 6.37 4.17
C TRP A 59 10.43 6.75 2.71
N LYS A 60 11.14 6.03 1.83
CA LYS A 60 11.01 6.20 0.38
C LYS A 60 10.65 4.87 -0.24
N TRP A 61 9.65 4.91 -1.11
CA TRP A 61 9.17 3.71 -1.80
C TRP A 61 8.89 4.07 -3.24
N LYS A 62 8.90 3.05 -4.09
CA LYS A 62 8.65 3.24 -5.51
C LYS A 62 7.17 3.09 -5.80
N PHE A 63 6.63 4.01 -6.60
CA PHE A 63 5.23 3.92 -7.02
C PHE A 63 4.97 2.60 -7.74
N SER A 64 5.91 2.14 -8.59
CA SER A 64 5.74 0.88 -9.31
C SER A 64 5.57 -0.30 -8.38
N ASP A 65 6.28 -0.33 -7.26
CA ASP A 65 6.17 -1.42 -6.29
C ASP A 65 4.79 -1.42 -5.63
N VAL A 66 4.28 -0.24 -5.29
CA VAL A 66 2.94 -0.12 -4.70
C VAL A 66 1.88 -0.49 -5.74
N ILE A 67 2.05 -0.08 -6.99
CA ILE A 67 1.12 -0.43 -8.06
C ILE A 67 1.06 -1.96 -8.25
N GLU A 68 2.21 -2.62 -8.23
CA GLU A 68 2.24 -4.08 -8.32
C GLU A 68 1.51 -4.75 -7.15
N ALA A 69 1.70 -4.22 -5.95
CA ALA A 69 0.97 -4.71 -4.78
C ALA A 69 -0.53 -4.49 -4.94
N CYS A 70 -0.92 -3.33 -5.45
CA CYS A 70 -2.32 -3.03 -5.72
C CYS A 70 -2.93 -4.00 -6.72
N LYS A 71 -2.18 -4.40 -7.75
CA LYS A 71 -2.66 -5.38 -8.73
C LYS A 71 -3.01 -6.71 -8.06
N LYS A 72 -2.17 -7.16 -7.15
CA LYS A 72 -2.42 -8.43 -6.43
C LYS A 72 -3.69 -8.35 -5.58
N VAL A 73 -3.86 -7.25 -4.87
CA VAL A 73 -5.03 -7.04 -4.03
C VAL A 73 -6.28 -6.88 -4.88
N TYR A 74 -6.18 -6.13 -5.97
CA TYR A 74 -7.31 -5.87 -6.86
C TYR A 74 -7.88 -7.17 -7.43
N LYS A 75 -7.00 -8.07 -7.84
CA LYS A 75 -7.42 -9.38 -8.35
C LYS A 75 -8.23 -10.16 -7.32
N ARG A 76 -7.85 -10.06 -6.06
CA ARG A 76 -8.55 -10.75 -4.97
C ARG A 76 -9.93 -10.16 -4.71
N PHE A 77 -10.02 -8.83 -4.71
CA PHE A 77 -11.27 -8.15 -4.37
C PHE A 77 -12.27 -8.17 -5.52
N ARG A 78 -11.79 -8.30 -6.71
CA ARG A 78 -12.59 -8.19 -7.92
C ARG A 78 -13.28 -9.50 -8.30
N LYS A 79 -13.54 -10.34 -7.69
CA LYS A 79 -14.13 -11.65 -8.11
C LYS A 79 -15.25 -11.52 -9.13
#